data_558c4c6cb5a1b0a68a14a041855913de
#
_entry.id   558c4c6cb5a1b0a68a14a041855913de
#
_cell.length_a   1.000
_cell.length_b   1.000
_cell.length_c   1.000
_cell.angle_alpha   90.00
_cell.angle_beta   90.00
_cell.angle_gamma   90.00
#
_symmetry.space_group_name_H-M   'P 1'
#
loop_
_entity.id
_entity.type
_entity.pdbx_description
1 polymer ?
#
loop_
_entity_poly.entity_id
_entity_poly.type
_entity_poly.pdbx_seq_one_letter_code
_entity_poly.pdbx_strand_id
1 'polypeptide(L)'
;MTSPMTSPVSGPVVREPASAMTRFSAMEALAAQLSDELVVLSLGGAVDEWYTAAPHLREASLFQQQLGCVTPQALGLAAGLPHRRVVSLDTDGGLLFNLGVLATLGNERPGNLLVVVWDNERYQSIGGPRTHTSSGTVDLAAIARGAGVVHASTVRDVGSFAAACAAGLADTAAPHVVVAKVDTSPEGHAAAGHPVVRRKHSDGREDTYRFVRHVEATEGVMIMGPSEHN
;
A
#
# COMPACT_ATOMS: atom_id res chain seq x y z
N MET A 1 50.32 -16.97 0.04
CA MET A 1 50.03 -15.89 0.99
C MET A 1 48.58 -15.53 0.84
N THR A 2 47.72 -16.09 1.68
CA THR A 2 46.26 -15.85 1.70
C THR A 2 45.98 -14.83 2.76
N SER A 3 45.51 -13.64 2.34
CA SER A 3 45.03 -12.59 3.27
C SER A 3 43.76 -13.06 3.99
N PRO A 4 43.62 -12.81 5.30
CA PRO A 4 42.41 -13.14 6.01
C PRO A 4 41.28 -12.16 5.63
N MET A 5 40.11 -12.71 5.23
CA MET A 5 38.89 -11.95 5.11
C MET A 5 38.45 -11.46 6.48
N THR A 6 38.47 -10.15 6.67
CA THR A 6 37.91 -9.54 7.88
C THR A 6 36.38 -9.66 7.84
N SER A 7 35.81 -10.34 8.83
CA SER A 7 34.37 -10.40 9.07
C SER A 7 33.81 -8.99 9.30
N PRO A 8 32.61 -8.67 8.76
CA PRO A 8 32.01 -7.37 9.02
C PRO A 8 31.64 -7.26 10.51
N VAL A 9 32.05 -6.15 11.12
CA VAL A 9 31.72 -5.79 12.50
C VAL A 9 30.20 -5.53 12.58
N SER A 10 29.49 -6.46 13.18
CA SER A 10 28.07 -6.24 13.55
C SER A 10 28.03 -5.35 14.79
N GLY A 11 27.85 -4.05 14.58
CA GLY A 11 27.45 -3.14 15.64
C GLY A 11 26.04 -3.53 16.16
N PRO A 12 25.69 -3.17 17.41
CA PRO A 12 24.36 -3.44 17.95
C PRO A 12 23.30 -2.77 17.06
N VAL A 13 22.40 -3.56 16.49
CA VAL A 13 21.21 -3.05 15.84
C VAL A 13 20.34 -2.43 16.92
N VAL A 14 20.33 -1.10 16.98
CA VAL A 14 19.40 -0.37 17.85
C VAL A 14 18.01 -0.66 17.31
N ARG A 15 17.28 -1.56 17.96
CA ARG A 15 15.87 -1.78 17.67
C ARG A 15 15.12 -0.53 18.12
N GLU A 16 14.57 0.20 17.16
CA GLU A 16 13.57 1.20 17.47
C GLU A 16 12.34 0.53 18.13
N PRO A 17 11.66 1.22 19.07
CA PRO A 17 10.48 0.68 19.74
C PRO A 17 9.45 0.25 18.69
N ALA A 18 8.75 -0.84 18.97
CA ALA A 18 7.65 -1.32 18.12
C ALA A 18 6.69 -0.16 17.82
N SER A 19 6.26 -0.04 16.57
CA SER A 19 5.33 1.01 16.14
C SER A 19 4.06 0.93 17.00
N ALA A 20 3.64 2.06 17.57
CA ALA A 20 2.37 2.16 18.28
C ALA A 20 1.16 2.16 17.32
N MET A 21 1.39 2.31 16.01
CA MET A 21 0.34 2.39 14.99
C MET A 21 0.03 0.99 14.46
N THR A 22 -1.22 0.56 14.58
CA THR A 22 -1.70 -0.64 13.88
C THR A 22 -2.04 -0.30 12.44
N ARG A 23 -1.95 -1.28 11.52
CA ARG A 23 -2.38 -1.08 10.14
C ARG A 23 -3.85 -0.71 10.07
N PHE A 24 -4.70 -1.33 10.91
CA PHE A 24 -6.13 -1.04 10.93
C PHE A 24 -6.42 0.43 11.33
N SER A 25 -5.80 0.94 12.41
CA SER A 25 -5.99 2.33 12.83
C SER A 25 -5.52 3.35 11.77
N ALA A 26 -4.44 3.01 11.04
CA ALA A 26 -3.99 3.82 9.91
C ALA A 26 -4.98 3.76 8.74
N MET A 27 -5.55 2.58 8.44
CA MET A 27 -6.59 2.44 7.41
C MET A 27 -7.86 3.23 7.73
N GLU A 28 -8.31 3.24 9.00
CA GLU A 28 -9.44 4.08 9.44
C GLU A 28 -9.15 5.57 9.23
N ALA A 29 -7.94 6.02 9.61
CA ALA A 29 -7.53 7.41 9.45
C ALA A 29 -7.42 7.83 7.96
N LEU A 30 -7.03 6.92 7.07
CA LEU A 30 -7.03 7.16 5.63
C LEU A 30 -8.44 7.14 5.07
N ALA A 31 -9.26 6.14 5.42
CA ALA A 31 -10.63 5.98 4.92
C ALA A 31 -11.51 7.21 5.23
N ALA A 32 -11.28 7.86 6.38
CA ALA A 32 -11.97 9.09 6.76
C ALA A 32 -11.64 10.30 5.86
N GLN A 33 -10.59 10.22 5.04
CA GLN A 33 -10.16 11.27 4.13
C GLN A 33 -10.57 11.00 2.67
N LEU A 34 -11.10 9.81 2.40
CA LEU A 34 -11.46 9.37 1.06
C LEU A 34 -12.98 9.38 0.86
N SER A 35 -13.42 9.65 -0.36
CA SER A 35 -14.84 9.72 -0.75
C SER A 35 -15.18 8.87 -1.98
N ASP A 36 -14.39 8.99 -3.07
CA ASP A 36 -14.63 8.35 -4.35
C ASP A 36 -13.34 7.95 -5.09
N GLU A 37 -12.22 7.97 -4.37
CA GLU A 37 -10.92 7.60 -4.90
C GLU A 37 -10.88 6.12 -5.32
N LEU A 38 -10.17 5.83 -6.41
CA LEU A 38 -9.90 4.46 -6.82
C LEU A 38 -8.77 3.88 -5.97
N VAL A 39 -8.98 2.73 -5.37
CA VAL A 39 -8.01 2.11 -4.46
C VAL A 39 -7.53 0.78 -5.02
N VAL A 40 -6.22 0.60 -5.12
CA VAL A 40 -5.61 -0.72 -5.40
C VAL A 40 -4.91 -1.20 -4.14
N LEU A 41 -5.30 -2.37 -3.65
CA LEU A 41 -4.79 -2.88 -2.38
C LEU A 41 -4.16 -4.27 -2.50
N SER A 42 -3.21 -4.54 -1.63
CA SER A 42 -2.48 -5.80 -1.56
C SER A 42 -3.31 -6.90 -0.93
N LEU A 43 -2.94 -8.15 -1.24
CA LEU A 43 -3.54 -9.38 -0.73
C LEU A 43 -3.35 -9.58 0.79
N GLY A 44 -4.06 -10.57 1.34
CA GLY A 44 -3.93 -11.03 2.72
C GLY A 44 -4.87 -10.31 3.68
N GLY A 45 -4.54 -10.28 4.97
CA GLY A 45 -5.38 -9.65 6.01
C GLY A 45 -5.65 -8.16 5.80
N ALA A 46 -4.86 -7.48 4.97
CA ALA A 46 -5.08 -6.09 4.60
C ALA A 46 -6.44 -5.87 3.89
N VAL A 47 -6.92 -6.86 3.14
CA VAL A 47 -8.20 -6.79 2.43
C VAL A 47 -9.38 -6.72 3.39
N ASP A 48 -9.40 -7.64 4.38
CA ASP A 48 -10.47 -7.67 5.39
C ASP A 48 -10.48 -6.40 6.24
N GLU A 49 -9.31 -5.93 6.62
CA GLU A 49 -9.15 -4.68 7.36
C GLU A 49 -9.64 -3.48 6.55
N TRP A 50 -9.24 -3.36 5.29
CA TRP A 50 -9.65 -2.27 4.42
C TRP A 50 -11.16 -2.23 4.20
N TYR A 51 -11.78 -3.36 3.84
CA TYR A 51 -13.23 -3.40 3.64
C TYR A 51 -14.04 -3.19 4.92
N THR A 52 -13.39 -3.33 6.08
CA THR A 52 -13.99 -2.98 7.37
C THR A 52 -13.85 -1.49 7.67
N ALA A 53 -12.67 -0.92 7.42
CA ALA A 53 -12.38 0.51 7.66
C ALA A 53 -13.07 1.42 6.63
N ALA A 54 -13.16 0.97 5.36
CA ALA A 54 -13.65 1.76 4.22
C ALA A 54 -14.78 1.05 3.45
N PRO A 55 -15.91 0.71 4.08
CA PRO A 55 -17.00 -0.01 3.41
C PRO A 55 -17.64 0.80 2.26
N HIS A 56 -17.56 2.13 2.31
CA HIS A 56 -18.07 3.03 1.27
C HIS A 56 -17.21 3.01 0.00
N LEU A 57 -15.95 2.58 0.07
CA LEU A 57 -15.04 2.48 -1.07
C LEU A 57 -14.96 1.06 -1.64
N ARG A 58 -15.83 0.15 -1.20
CA ARG A 58 -15.74 -1.26 -1.61
C ARG A 58 -15.79 -1.43 -3.13
N GLU A 59 -16.68 -0.74 -3.82
CA GLU A 59 -16.83 -0.81 -5.27
C GLU A 59 -15.65 -0.15 -6.01
N ALA A 60 -15.10 0.91 -5.44
CA ALA A 60 -13.94 1.63 -5.95
C ALA A 60 -12.59 0.99 -5.56
N SER A 61 -12.61 -0.18 -4.89
CA SER A 61 -11.40 -0.86 -4.41
C SER A 61 -11.14 -2.14 -5.18
N LEU A 62 -9.92 -2.27 -5.73
CA LEU A 62 -9.43 -3.44 -6.45
C LEU A 62 -8.41 -4.20 -5.60
N PHE A 63 -8.70 -5.44 -5.31
CA PHE A 63 -7.80 -6.34 -4.61
C PHE A 63 -6.82 -7.02 -5.59
N GLN A 64 -5.53 -6.76 -5.43
CA GLN A 64 -4.48 -7.36 -6.26
C GLN A 64 -3.91 -8.62 -5.61
N GLN A 65 -3.95 -9.74 -6.33
CA GLN A 65 -3.54 -11.06 -5.83
C GLN A 65 -2.04 -11.35 -5.98
N GLN A 66 -1.29 -10.51 -6.68
CA GLN A 66 0.13 -10.73 -6.96
C GLN A 66 1.00 -9.70 -6.26
N LEU A 67 2.01 -10.17 -5.53
CA LEU A 67 3.03 -9.29 -4.97
C LEU A 67 3.78 -8.56 -6.10
N GLY A 68 4.13 -7.31 -5.86
CA GLY A 68 4.82 -6.46 -6.83
C GLY A 68 3.92 -5.83 -7.89
N CYS A 69 2.60 -6.07 -7.87
CA CYS A 69 1.68 -5.57 -8.88
C CYS A 69 0.73 -4.46 -8.39
N VAL A 70 0.67 -4.17 -7.10
CA VAL A 70 -0.24 -3.16 -6.51
C VAL A 70 0.11 -1.76 -7.01
N THR A 71 1.31 -1.30 -6.71
CA THR A 71 1.77 0.04 -7.13
C THR A 71 1.83 0.20 -8.65
N PRO A 72 2.32 -0.77 -9.46
CA PRO A 72 2.26 -0.67 -10.93
C PRO A 72 0.84 -0.53 -11.48
N GLN A 73 -0.12 -1.29 -10.93
CA GLN A 73 -1.51 -1.21 -11.36
C GLN A 73 -2.15 0.14 -10.99
N ALA A 74 -1.88 0.63 -9.77
CA ALA A 74 -2.34 1.96 -9.35
C ALA A 74 -1.73 3.06 -10.24
N LEU A 75 -0.44 2.94 -10.60
CA LEU A 75 0.22 3.85 -11.53
C LEU A 75 -0.45 3.83 -12.91
N GLY A 76 -0.79 2.64 -13.43
CA GLY A 76 -1.51 2.50 -14.69
C GLY A 76 -2.89 3.16 -14.66
N LEU A 77 -3.65 2.99 -13.57
CA LEU A 77 -4.93 3.66 -13.37
C LEU A 77 -4.77 5.19 -13.30
N ALA A 78 -3.78 5.68 -12.54
CA ALA A 78 -3.52 7.11 -12.42
C ALA A 78 -3.16 7.75 -13.77
N ALA A 79 -2.36 7.06 -14.58
CA ALA A 79 -2.01 7.51 -15.93
C ALA A 79 -3.20 7.48 -16.90
N GLY A 80 -4.04 6.43 -16.82
CA GLY A 80 -5.22 6.28 -17.67
C GLY A 80 -6.41 7.17 -17.30
N LEU A 81 -6.48 7.58 -16.03
CA LEU A 81 -7.57 8.39 -15.47
C LEU A 81 -7.01 9.63 -14.72
N PRO A 82 -6.38 10.58 -15.43
CA PRO A 82 -5.66 11.70 -14.80
C PRO A 82 -6.57 12.64 -13.98
N HIS A 83 -7.87 12.61 -14.21
CA HIS A 83 -8.86 13.38 -13.45
C HIS A 83 -9.35 12.67 -12.17
N ARG A 84 -9.03 11.38 -11.99
CA ARG A 84 -9.39 10.60 -10.80
C ARG A 84 -8.20 10.51 -9.84
N ARG A 85 -8.48 10.63 -8.57
CA ARG A 85 -7.49 10.34 -7.52
C ARG A 85 -7.37 8.83 -7.36
N VAL A 86 -6.13 8.33 -7.32
CA VAL A 86 -5.82 6.90 -7.13
C VAL A 86 -4.96 6.71 -5.88
N VAL A 87 -5.28 5.69 -5.10
CA VAL A 87 -4.53 5.31 -3.90
C VAL A 87 -4.02 3.88 -4.06
N SER A 88 -2.72 3.70 -3.91
CA SER A 88 -2.05 2.40 -3.83
C SER A 88 -1.86 2.01 -2.37
N LEU A 89 -2.39 0.88 -1.93
CA LEU A 89 -2.18 0.31 -0.59
C LEU A 89 -1.31 -0.95 -0.72
N ASP A 90 -0.02 -0.74 -0.93
CA ASP A 90 0.97 -1.80 -1.09
C ASP A 90 1.56 -2.24 0.26
N THR A 91 2.41 -3.25 0.25
CA THR A 91 3.16 -3.72 1.41
C THR A 91 4.66 -3.56 1.17
N ASP A 92 5.45 -3.55 2.24
CA ASP A 92 6.91 -3.58 2.15
C ASP A 92 7.39 -4.77 1.30
N GLY A 93 6.87 -5.97 1.57
CA GLY A 93 7.16 -7.16 0.79
C GLY A 93 6.70 -7.05 -0.65
N GLY A 94 5.50 -6.47 -0.90
CA GLY A 94 4.99 -6.24 -2.26
C GLY A 94 5.90 -5.31 -3.05
N LEU A 95 6.21 -4.15 -2.49
CA LEU A 95 7.05 -3.16 -3.16
C LEU A 95 8.48 -3.68 -3.41
N LEU A 96 9.05 -4.48 -2.47
CA LEU A 96 10.37 -5.10 -2.64
C LEU A 96 10.43 -6.07 -3.83
N PHE A 97 9.32 -6.69 -4.23
CA PHE A 97 9.26 -7.52 -5.45
C PHE A 97 9.36 -6.72 -6.74
N ASN A 98 9.07 -5.42 -6.71
CA ASN A 98 9.10 -4.57 -7.91
C ASN A 98 9.54 -3.14 -7.58
N LEU A 99 10.74 -2.98 -7.05
CA LEU A 99 11.32 -1.65 -6.78
C LEU A 99 11.48 -0.81 -8.04
N GLY A 100 11.56 -1.42 -9.22
CA GLY A 100 11.65 -0.72 -10.50
C GLY A 100 10.46 0.21 -10.77
N VAL A 101 9.28 -0.06 -10.20
CA VAL A 101 8.13 0.82 -10.34
C VAL A 101 8.37 2.23 -9.79
N LEU A 102 9.23 2.36 -8.77
CA LEU A 102 9.59 3.66 -8.21
C LEU A 102 10.32 4.55 -9.21
N ALA A 103 11.15 3.98 -10.09
CA ALA A 103 11.80 4.72 -11.17
C ALA A 103 10.78 5.22 -12.20
N THR A 104 9.78 4.39 -12.56
CA THR A 104 8.68 4.82 -13.43
C THR A 104 7.86 5.92 -12.75
N LEU A 105 7.55 5.77 -11.46
CA LEU A 105 6.81 6.74 -10.67
C LEU A 105 7.54 8.11 -10.60
N GLY A 106 8.86 8.08 -10.39
CA GLY A 106 9.71 9.27 -10.37
C GLY A 106 9.84 9.95 -11.73
N ASN A 107 9.76 9.18 -12.83
CA ASN A 107 9.81 9.70 -14.20
C ASN A 107 8.45 10.27 -14.66
N GLU A 108 7.37 9.52 -14.51
CA GLU A 108 6.03 9.90 -14.99
C GLU A 108 5.35 10.94 -14.10
N ARG A 109 5.67 10.96 -12.83
CA ARG A 109 5.23 11.95 -11.83
C ARG A 109 3.72 12.21 -11.82
N PRO A 110 2.85 11.20 -11.78
CA PRO A 110 1.41 11.41 -11.78
C PRO A 110 0.97 12.14 -10.51
N GLY A 111 0.47 13.37 -10.63
CA GLY A 111 0.04 14.19 -9.50
C GLY A 111 -1.27 13.71 -8.84
N ASN A 112 -1.91 12.68 -9.39
CA ASN A 112 -3.14 12.10 -8.89
C ASN A 112 -2.93 10.77 -8.15
N LEU A 113 -1.69 10.38 -7.82
CA LEU A 113 -1.37 9.10 -7.17
C LEU A 113 -0.77 9.27 -5.78
N LEU A 114 -1.42 8.69 -4.77
CA LEU A 114 -0.88 8.48 -3.43
C LEU A 114 -0.49 6.99 -3.29
N VAL A 115 0.75 6.71 -2.94
CA VAL A 115 1.25 5.37 -2.61
C VAL A 115 1.47 5.27 -1.11
N VAL A 116 0.74 4.37 -0.46
CA VAL A 116 0.93 3.97 0.93
C VAL A 116 1.56 2.59 0.96
N VAL A 117 2.63 2.43 1.72
CA VAL A 117 3.34 1.15 1.91
C VAL A 117 3.22 0.74 3.37
N TRP A 118 2.46 -0.32 3.62
CA TRP A 118 2.34 -0.93 4.95
C TRP A 118 3.62 -1.72 5.26
N ASP A 119 4.52 -1.14 6.02
CA ASP A 119 5.78 -1.77 6.40
C ASP A 119 5.65 -2.42 7.79
N ASN A 120 5.28 -3.71 7.79
CA ASN A 120 5.21 -4.55 8.97
C ASN A 120 6.44 -5.48 9.12
N GLU A 121 7.43 -5.33 8.25
CA GLU A 121 8.69 -6.09 8.25
C GLU A 121 8.52 -7.61 8.06
N ARG A 122 7.36 -8.05 7.52
CA ARG A 122 7.04 -9.49 7.40
C ARG A 122 6.18 -9.80 6.17
N TYR A 123 6.39 -10.97 5.60
CA TYR A 123 5.47 -11.63 4.66
C TYR A 123 4.38 -12.40 5.43
N GLN A 124 3.44 -11.69 6.02
CA GLN A 124 2.49 -12.24 6.97
C GLN A 124 1.58 -13.32 6.38
N SER A 125 1.17 -13.20 5.11
CA SER A 125 0.28 -14.13 4.41
C SER A 125 0.87 -15.51 4.16
N ILE A 126 2.19 -15.68 4.29
CA ILE A 126 2.90 -16.94 4.05
C ILE A 126 3.65 -17.45 5.28
N GLY A 127 3.14 -17.15 6.48
CA GLY A 127 3.72 -17.63 7.74
C GLY A 127 4.68 -16.65 8.43
N GLY A 128 4.80 -15.41 7.94
CA GLY A 128 5.48 -14.31 8.63
C GLY A 128 7.01 -14.29 8.55
N PRO A 129 7.69 -14.86 7.51
CA PRO A 129 9.13 -14.62 7.36
C PRO A 129 9.39 -13.11 7.23
N ARG A 130 10.60 -12.70 7.67
CA ARG A 130 10.98 -11.29 7.65
C ARG A 130 11.22 -10.78 6.24
N THR A 131 10.81 -9.56 5.98
CA THR A 131 11.22 -8.80 4.78
C THR A 131 12.59 -8.15 5.01
N HIS A 132 13.18 -7.58 3.95
CA HIS A 132 14.48 -6.91 4.07
C HIS A 132 14.41 -5.58 4.83
N THR A 133 13.22 -4.99 5.03
CA THR A 133 13.04 -3.78 5.86
C THR A 133 13.27 -4.05 7.34
N SER A 134 13.15 -5.32 7.77
CA SER A 134 13.35 -5.74 9.17
C SER A 134 14.80 -5.67 9.64
N SER A 135 15.76 -5.55 8.73
CA SER A 135 17.20 -5.42 9.08
C SER A 135 17.58 -4.01 9.50
N GLY A 136 16.72 -3.01 9.24
CA GLY A 136 17.01 -1.60 9.49
C GLY A 136 17.95 -0.96 8.46
N THR A 137 18.42 -1.72 7.46
CA THR A 137 19.31 -1.22 6.39
C THR A 137 18.57 -0.78 5.15
N VAL A 138 17.37 -1.30 4.91
CA VAL A 138 16.52 -0.94 3.77
C VAL A 138 15.53 0.15 4.19
N ASP A 139 15.67 1.34 3.60
CA ASP A 139 14.76 2.47 3.74
C ASP A 139 14.00 2.67 2.42
N LEU A 140 12.74 2.24 2.38
CA LEU A 140 11.91 2.32 1.17
C LEU A 140 11.62 3.77 0.77
N ALA A 141 11.49 4.70 1.72
CA ALA A 141 11.30 6.12 1.41
C ALA A 141 12.58 6.72 0.82
N ALA A 142 13.76 6.34 1.31
CA ALA A 142 15.03 6.77 0.71
C ALA A 142 15.22 6.19 -0.70
N ILE A 143 14.84 4.92 -0.92
CA ILE A 143 14.86 4.30 -2.26
C ILE A 143 13.92 5.05 -3.20
N ALA A 144 12.70 5.40 -2.78
CA ALA A 144 11.76 6.17 -3.58
C ALA A 144 12.34 7.55 -3.96
N ARG A 145 12.94 8.26 -2.99
CA ARG A 145 13.63 9.54 -3.28
C ARG A 145 14.79 9.36 -4.26
N GLY A 146 15.60 8.33 -4.07
CA GLY A 146 16.71 7.98 -4.98
C GLY A 146 16.25 7.63 -6.38
N ALA A 147 15.02 7.14 -6.52
CA ALA A 147 14.36 6.85 -7.80
C ALA A 147 13.66 8.08 -8.43
N GLY A 148 13.74 9.28 -7.81
CA GLY A 148 13.17 10.51 -8.36
C GLY A 148 11.80 10.91 -7.80
N VAL A 149 11.24 10.16 -6.85
CA VAL A 149 9.99 10.55 -6.17
C VAL A 149 10.31 11.63 -5.13
N VAL A 150 9.86 12.86 -5.40
CA VAL A 150 10.20 14.04 -4.56
C VAL A 150 9.60 13.92 -3.16
N HIS A 151 8.36 13.46 -3.06
CA HIS A 151 7.62 13.36 -1.80
C HIS A 151 7.57 11.90 -1.32
N ALA A 152 8.58 11.49 -0.55
CA ALA A 152 8.61 10.17 0.08
C ALA A 152 9.05 10.28 1.53
N SER A 153 8.24 9.73 2.45
CA SER A 153 8.46 9.81 3.90
C SER A 153 8.13 8.49 4.59
N THR A 154 8.75 8.28 5.77
CA THR A 154 8.42 7.18 6.67
C THR A 154 7.75 7.75 7.92
N VAL A 155 6.59 7.18 8.28
CA VAL A 155 5.77 7.59 9.44
C VAL A 155 5.54 6.42 10.39
N ARG A 156 5.31 6.72 11.69
CA ARG A 156 5.26 5.69 12.74
C ARG A 156 4.06 5.85 13.68
N ASP A 157 3.26 6.88 13.50
CA ASP A 157 2.06 7.15 14.30
C ASP A 157 0.89 7.61 13.40
N VAL A 158 -0.33 7.45 13.91
CA VAL A 158 -1.56 7.73 13.15
C VAL A 158 -1.68 9.20 12.75
N GLY A 159 -1.24 10.13 13.60
CA GLY A 159 -1.34 11.57 13.32
C GLY A 159 -0.41 11.98 12.18
N SER A 160 0.87 11.57 12.23
CA SER A 160 1.84 11.82 11.15
C SER A 160 1.41 11.11 9.85
N PHE A 161 0.86 9.89 9.95
CA PHE A 161 0.32 9.16 8.80
C PHE A 161 -0.83 9.92 8.14
N ALA A 162 -1.83 10.32 8.93
CA ALA A 162 -2.99 11.06 8.41
C ALA A 162 -2.58 12.37 7.74
N ALA A 163 -1.64 13.11 8.35
CA ALA A 163 -1.12 14.36 7.78
C ALA A 163 -0.36 14.14 6.46
N ALA A 164 0.47 13.09 6.37
CA ALA A 164 1.19 12.75 5.15
C ALA A 164 0.24 12.33 4.03
N CYS A 165 -0.81 11.55 4.35
CA CYS A 165 -1.86 11.18 3.38
C CYS A 165 -2.65 12.40 2.91
N ALA A 166 -3.07 13.28 3.82
CA ALA A 166 -3.76 14.53 3.48
C ALA A 166 -2.94 15.40 2.52
N ALA A 167 -1.63 15.54 2.79
CA ALA A 167 -0.73 16.27 1.90
C ALA A 167 -0.66 15.63 0.50
N GLY A 168 -0.53 14.29 0.42
CA GLY A 168 -0.50 13.57 -0.85
C GLY A 168 -1.82 13.59 -1.61
N LEU A 169 -2.95 13.61 -0.91
CA LEU A 169 -4.28 13.75 -1.52
C LEU A 169 -4.54 15.17 -2.04
N ALA A 170 -3.99 16.18 -1.40
CA ALA A 170 -4.14 17.58 -1.82
C ALA A 170 -3.18 17.98 -2.95
N ASP A 171 -2.02 17.33 -3.05
CA ASP A 171 -1.02 17.64 -4.08
C ASP A 171 -1.46 17.10 -5.45
N THR A 172 -1.43 17.97 -6.46
CA THR A 172 -1.74 17.63 -7.86
C THR A 172 -0.52 17.72 -8.77
N ALA A 173 0.66 18.07 -8.23
CA ALA A 173 1.86 18.29 -9.01
C ALA A 173 2.79 17.07 -9.05
N ALA A 174 2.75 16.21 -8.02
CA ALA A 174 3.65 15.07 -7.92
C ALA A 174 3.02 13.94 -7.07
N PRO A 175 3.44 12.67 -7.30
CA PRO A 175 3.02 11.55 -6.47
C PRO A 175 3.68 11.61 -5.09
N HIS A 176 2.95 11.12 -4.09
CA HIS A 176 3.48 10.94 -2.74
C HIS A 176 3.65 9.45 -2.42
N VAL A 177 4.76 9.11 -1.74
CA VAL A 177 5.01 7.76 -1.20
C VAL A 177 5.11 7.87 0.33
N VAL A 178 4.18 7.24 1.03
CA VAL A 178 4.11 7.21 2.49
C VAL A 178 4.40 5.79 2.98
N VAL A 179 5.57 5.58 3.56
CA VAL A 179 5.95 4.31 4.18
C VAL A 179 5.47 4.33 5.63
N ALA A 180 4.43 3.57 5.92
CA ALA A 180 3.81 3.49 7.24
C ALA A 180 4.36 2.28 8.00
N LYS A 181 5.16 2.50 9.02
CA LYS A 181 5.60 1.46 9.95
C LYS A 181 4.43 1.05 10.83
N VAL A 182 3.97 -0.19 10.68
CA VAL A 182 2.74 -0.67 11.33
C VAL A 182 2.96 -1.96 12.10
N ASP A 183 2.21 -2.11 13.19
CA ASP A 183 2.05 -3.39 13.87
C ASP A 183 0.84 -4.14 13.29
N THR A 184 1.06 -5.39 12.91
CA THR A 184 0.04 -6.32 12.42
C THR A 184 0.00 -7.59 13.26
N SER A 185 0.59 -7.55 14.46
CA SER A 185 0.52 -8.67 15.41
C SER A 185 -0.95 -8.90 15.85
N PRO A 186 -1.35 -10.14 16.11
CA PRO A 186 -2.66 -10.42 16.68
C PRO A 186 -2.90 -9.68 18.00
N GLU A 187 -1.84 -9.50 18.79
CA GLU A 187 -1.88 -8.78 20.06
C GLU A 187 -2.15 -7.28 19.83
N GLY A 188 -1.58 -6.68 18.79
CA GLY A 188 -1.82 -5.29 18.41
C GLY A 188 -3.28 -5.04 18.04
N HIS A 189 -3.90 -5.94 17.28
CA HIS A 189 -5.33 -5.87 16.96
C HIS A 189 -6.22 -6.02 18.20
N ALA A 190 -5.92 -6.99 19.06
CA ALA A 190 -6.66 -7.23 20.29
C ALA A 190 -6.55 -6.06 21.28
N ALA A 191 -5.37 -5.49 21.42
CA ALA A 191 -5.11 -4.31 22.26
C ALA A 191 -5.86 -3.06 21.78
N ALA A 192 -6.08 -2.92 20.47
CA ALA A 192 -6.85 -1.83 19.88
C ALA A 192 -8.38 -2.01 19.97
N GLY A 193 -8.86 -3.14 20.49
CA GLY A 193 -10.30 -3.41 20.63
C GLY A 193 -11.04 -3.61 19.31
N HIS A 194 -10.34 -3.86 18.23
CA HIS A 194 -10.94 -4.00 16.90
C HIS A 194 -11.37 -5.44 16.64
N PRO A 195 -12.65 -5.69 16.32
CA PRO A 195 -13.07 -7.01 15.89
C PRO A 195 -12.42 -7.33 14.53
N VAL A 196 -11.59 -8.36 14.49
CA VAL A 196 -11.12 -8.92 13.22
C VAL A 196 -12.31 -9.58 12.53
N VAL A 197 -12.96 -8.88 11.63
CA VAL A 197 -14.02 -9.42 10.81
C VAL A 197 -13.39 -10.25 9.71
N ARG A 198 -13.20 -11.55 9.96
CA ARG A 198 -12.85 -12.49 8.88
C ARG A 198 -14.06 -12.59 7.94
N ARG A 199 -13.99 -11.87 6.83
CA ARG A 199 -14.94 -12.04 5.75
C ARG A 199 -14.53 -13.26 4.92
N LYS A 200 -15.52 -14.01 4.41
CA LYS A 200 -15.26 -14.89 3.27
C LYS A 200 -14.67 -14.02 2.17
N HIS A 201 -13.43 -14.31 1.76
CA HIS A 201 -12.81 -13.61 0.65
C HIS A 201 -13.73 -13.75 -0.55
N SER A 202 -14.07 -12.64 -1.18
CA SER A 202 -14.62 -12.66 -2.52
C SER A 202 -13.58 -13.30 -3.43
N ASP A 203 -14.03 -14.10 -4.40
CA ASP A 203 -13.15 -14.57 -5.47
C ASP A 203 -12.51 -13.32 -6.11
N GLY A 204 -11.18 -13.33 -6.29
CA GLY A 204 -10.49 -12.17 -6.87
C GLY A 204 -10.97 -11.80 -8.26
N ARG A 205 -11.61 -12.73 -8.99
CA ARG A 205 -12.29 -12.46 -10.25
C ARG A 205 -13.55 -11.61 -10.03
N GLU A 206 -14.39 -11.97 -9.07
CA GLU A 206 -15.58 -11.19 -8.72
C GLU A 206 -15.20 -9.78 -8.28
N ASP A 207 -14.13 -9.65 -7.52
CA ASP A 207 -13.59 -8.36 -7.08
C ASP A 207 -13.14 -7.51 -8.28
N THR A 208 -12.42 -8.13 -9.22
CA THR A 208 -11.99 -7.46 -10.46
C THR A 208 -13.20 -7.03 -11.31
N TYR A 209 -14.19 -7.91 -11.50
CA TYR A 209 -15.41 -7.56 -12.25
C TYR A 209 -16.18 -6.41 -11.59
N ARG A 210 -16.34 -6.45 -10.28
CA ARG A 210 -17.00 -5.39 -9.50
C ARG A 210 -16.30 -4.05 -9.71
N PHE A 211 -14.98 -4.02 -9.54
CA PHE A 211 -14.18 -2.80 -9.73
C PHE A 211 -14.26 -2.27 -11.17
N VAL A 212 -14.12 -3.15 -12.17
CA VAL A 212 -14.22 -2.75 -13.59
C VAL A 212 -15.59 -2.16 -13.88
N ARG A 213 -16.69 -2.79 -13.40
CA ARG A 213 -18.06 -2.25 -13.57
C ARG A 213 -18.25 -0.91 -12.88
N HIS A 214 -17.63 -0.71 -11.72
CA HIS A 214 -17.64 0.59 -11.06
C HIS A 214 -16.94 1.66 -11.94
N VAL A 215 -15.76 1.36 -12.47
CA VAL A 215 -15.04 2.29 -13.37
C VAL A 215 -15.86 2.55 -14.65
N GLU A 216 -16.44 1.53 -15.27
CA GLU A 216 -17.29 1.70 -16.44
C GLU A 216 -18.47 2.65 -16.15
N ALA A 217 -19.12 2.48 -15.01
CA ALA A 217 -20.28 3.28 -14.62
C ALA A 217 -19.91 4.73 -14.28
N THR A 218 -18.77 4.95 -13.62
CA THR A 218 -18.34 6.29 -13.19
C THR A 218 -17.67 7.09 -14.31
N GLU A 219 -16.96 6.41 -15.22
CA GLU A 219 -16.23 7.05 -16.31
C GLU A 219 -17.01 7.08 -17.64
N GLY A 220 -18.14 6.37 -17.74
CA GLY A 220 -18.92 6.28 -18.97
C GLY A 220 -18.19 5.55 -20.09
N VAL A 221 -17.29 4.63 -19.76
CA VAL A 221 -16.49 3.84 -20.72
C VAL A 221 -16.91 2.38 -20.70
N MET A 222 -16.65 1.65 -21.78
CA MET A 222 -16.84 0.20 -21.84
C MET A 222 -15.46 -0.46 -21.86
N ILE A 223 -15.12 -1.19 -20.82
CA ILE A 223 -13.85 -1.94 -20.66
C ILE A 223 -14.10 -3.42 -20.96
N MET A 224 -15.16 -3.95 -20.38
CA MET A 224 -15.64 -5.32 -20.60
C MET A 224 -16.94 -5.26 -21.39
N GLY A 225 -17.02 -5.95 -22.50
CA GLY A 225 -18.26 -6.06 -23.27
C GLY A 225 -19.44 -6.58 -22.43
N PRO A 226 -20.69 -6.51 -22.93
CA PRO A 226 -21.84 -7.09 -22.25
C PRO A 226 -21.54 -8.57 -21.99
N SER A 227 -21.89 -9.06 -20.79
CA SER A 227 -21.79 -10.50 -20.50
C SER A 227 -22.72 -11.24 -21.47
N GLU A 228 -22.19 -12.08 -22.35
CA GLU A 228 -22.98 -12.91 -23.27
C GLU A 228 -23.82 -14.01 -22.57
N HIS A 229 -23.95 -13.93 -21.26
CA HIS A 229 -24.71 -14.86 -20.43
C HIS A 229 -25.91 -14.13 -19.82
N ASN A 230 -26.98 -14.11 -20.59
CA ASN A 230 -28.36 -14.05 -20.08
C ASN A 230 -28.95 -15.44 -20.10
#